data_f43e80d191de29fc526416bbc78a4b63
#
_entry.id   f43e80d191de29fc526416bbc78a4b63
#
_cell.length_a   1.000
_cell.length_b   1.000
_cell.length_c   1.000
_cell.angle_alpha   90.00
_cell.angle_beta   90.00
_cell.angle_gamma   90.00
#
_symmetry.space_group_name_H-M   'P 1'
#
loop_
_entity.id
_entity.type
_entity.pdbx_description
1 polymer ?
#
loop_
_entity_poly.entity_id
_entity_poly.type
_entity_poly.pdbx_seq_one_letter_code
_entity_poly.pdbx_strand_id
1 'polypeptide(L)'
;MNELAKTYSAKTDLAQLSNTAEIISYVLDQLDTSERTRETYKRNIRGFIEYIENNGLTLQSATHQTVVSYKRTLEQQGYKAGTINSYLTAVRAIYKVLESESEQFTNITANVKNEKHATSSAKDALTIEQAKTLLQEPKDGASLQELRDYALINLCIKRGLRTIEIARADISDIRNNQGHTVLYVQGKGHTSKDNFVILSTEILNPILRYLSARGCKDKTAPLFAGCCNRNNGARLTTRTISRIIKGAMLDRGINSDTLTAHSLRHTAVTFALLGGATLQETQQMARHANINTTLIYAHNLDRLKGNAESAIDRLLSA
;
A
#
# COMPACT_ATOMS: atom_id res chain seq x y z
N MET A 1 11.02 37.34 19.59
CA MET A 1 12.23 36.50 19.41
C MET A 1 12.48 35.76 20.70
N ASN A 2 12.72 34.46 20.66
CA ASN A 2 13.11 33.55 21.75
C ASN A 2 12.04 32.99 22.68
N GLU A 3 11.13 32.19 22.16
CA GLU A 3 10.47 31.13 22.97
C GLU A 3 10.50 29.75 22.33
N LEU A 4 11.04 29.60 21.10
CA LEU A 4 11.14 28.34 20.37
C LEU A 4 12.48 27.60 20.54
N ALA A 5 13.37 28.09 21.40
CA ALA A 5 14.72 27.53 21.59
C ALA A 5 14.94 26.80 22.92
N LYS A 6 13.91 26.42 23.65
CA LYS A 6 14.04 25.82 24.99
C LYS A 6 13.59 24.38 25.14
N THR A 7 13.53 23.58 24.06
CA THR A 7 13.06 22.19 24.18
C THR A 7 14.02 21.13 23.66
N TYR A 8 15.29 21.42 23.46
CA TYR A 8 16.28 20.42 23.07
C TYR A 8 17.56 20.53 23.88
N SER A 9 17.50 20.19 25.18
CA SER A 9 18.66 19.82 25.95
C SER A 9 18.24 19.22 27.30
N ALA A 10 17.68 18.02 27.28
CA ALA A 10 17.86 17.06 28.38
C ALA A 10 18.00 15.71 27.70
N LYS A 11 19.20 15.13 27.59
CA LYS A 11 19.37 13.71 27.39
C LYS A 11 18.50 13.04 28.43
N THR A 12 17.32 12.58 28.07
CA THR A 12 16.49 11.76 28.94
C THR A 12 17.34 10.55 29.26
N ASP A 13 17.76 10.42 30.51
CA ASP A 13 18.56 9.30 30.94
C ASP A 13 17.72 8.03 30.71
N LEU A 14 18.08 7.25 29.71
CA LEU A 14 17.37 5.99 29.35
C LEU A 14 17.26 5.06 30.57
N ALA A 15 18.17 5.20 31.57
CA ALA A 15 18.12 4.50 32.84
C ALA A 15 16.94 4.95 33.73
N GLN A 16 16.33 6.10 33.46
CA GLN A 16 15.15 6.62 34.17
C GLN A 16 13.82 6.23 33.54
N LEU A 17 13.81 5.67 32.33
CA LEU A 17 12.59 5.16 31.70
C LEU A 17 12.16 3.88 32.40
N SER A 18 11.16 3.99 33.28
CA SER A 18 10.77 2.93 34.20
C SER A 18 9.76 1.94 33.62
N ASN A 19 9.15 2.24 32.47
CA ASN A 19 8.13 1.37 31.91
C ASN A 19 8.20 1.28 30.36
N THR A 20 7.67 0.18 29.85
CA THR A 20 7.58 -0.15 28.41
C THR A 20 6.95 0.94 27.56
N ALA A 21 5.92 1.63 28.07
CA ALA A 21 5.21 2.66 27.29
C ALA A 21 6.09 3.91 27.08
N GLU A 22 6.88 4.30 28.07
CA GLU A 22 7.82 5.42 27.98
C GLU A 22 8.93 5.12 26.98
N ILE A 23 9.52 3.91 27.05
CA ILE A 23 10.54 3.47 26.08
C ILE A 23 10.00 3.50 24.66
N ILE A 24 8.81 2.97 24.43
CA ILE A 24 8.17 2.98 23.10
C ILE A 24 7.94 4.42 22.62
N SER A 25 7.41 5.30 23.48
CA SER A 25 7.16 6.70 23.13
C SER A 25 8.46 7.40 22.76
N TYR A 26 9.48 7.26 23.58
CA TYR A 26 10.80 7.84 23.34
C TYR A 26 11.38 7.39 21.99
N VAL A 27 11.43 6.08 21.74
CA VAL A 27 11.95 5.53 20.49
C VAL A 27 11.16 6.05 19.29
N LEU A 28 9.83 6.10 19.37
CA LEU A 28 8.99 6.59 18.29
C LEU A 28 9.20 8.08 18.01
N ASP A 29 9.53 8.87 19.02
CA ASP A 29 9.80 10.31 18.85
C ASP A 29 11.14 10.57 18.15
N GLN A 30 12.10 9.65 18.26
CA GLN A 30 13.37 9.71 17.53
C GLN A 30 13.25 9.24 16.05
N LEU A 31 12.13 8.63 15.66
CA LEU A 31 11.94 8.12 14.32
C LEU A 31 11.23 9.13 13.41
N ASP A 32 11.91 9.56 12.34
CA ASP A 32 11.30 10.36 11.27
C ASP A 32 10.45 9.46 10.37
N THR A 33 9.21 9.21 10.79
CA THR A 33 8.29 8.33 10.08
C THR A 33 6.86 8.86 10.09
N SER A 34 6.04 8.39 9.11
CA SER A 34 4.62 8.74 9.07
C SER A 34 3.85 8.16 10.26
N GLU A 35 2.77 8.83 10.68
CA GLU A 35 1.88 8.39 11.78
C GLU A 35 1.48 6.91 11.66
N ARG A 36 1.07 6.48 10.48
CA ARG A 36 0.72 5.08 10.24
C ARG A 36 1.89 4.12 10.43
N THR A 37 3.11 4.54 10.11
CA THR A 37 4.33 3.75 10.35
C THR A 37 4.64 3.69 11.84
N ARG A 38 4.47 4.81 12.56
CA ARG A 38 4.62 4.89 14.03
C ARG A 38 3.68 3.90 14.73
N GLU A 39 2.40 3.86 14.35
CA GLU A 39 1.44 2.90 14.90
C GLU A 39 1.85 1.43 14.66
N THR A 40 2.41 1.14 13.48
CA THR A 40 2.92 -0.20 13.18
C THR A 40 4.14 -0.52 14.05
N TYR A 41 5.07 0.41 14.19
CA TYR A 41 6.25 0.24 15.04
C TYR A 41 5.85 0.09 16.50
N LYS A 42 4.94 0.93 17.01
CA LYS A 42 4.42 0.85 18.38
C LYS A 42 3.92 -0.56 18.71
N ARG A 43 3.07 -1.13 17.85
CA ARG A 43 2.55 -2.48 18.02
C ARG A 43 3.65 -3.53 17.97
N ASN A 44 4.56 -3.44 17.00
CA ASN A 44 5.59 -4.45 16.78
C ASN A 44 6.68 -4.40 17.88
N ILE A 45 7.05 -3.20 18.34
CA ILE A 45 7.97 -3.02 19.47
C ILE A 45 7.35 -3.59 20.74
N ARG A 46 6.08 -3.29 21.02
CA ARG A 46 5.36 -3.85 22.16
C ARG A 46 5.42 -5.39 22.16
N GLY A 47 5.13 -6.03 21.02
CA GLY A 47 5.19 -7.48 20.91
C GLY A 47 6.57 -8.07 21.18
N PHE A 48 7.66 -7.35 20.84
CA PHE A 48 9.01 -7.77 21.20
C PHE A 48 9.29 -7.60 22.70
N ILE A 49 8.88 -6.47 23.30
CA ILE A 49 9.08 -6.23 24.71
C ILE A 49 8.30 -7.25 25.55
N GLU A 50 7.04 -7.51 25.23
CA GLU A 50 6.25 -8.57 25.88
C GLU A 50 6.92 -9.95 25.77
N TYR A 51 7.54 -10.25 24.63
CA TYR A 51 8.28 -11.49 24.44
C TYR A 51 9.49 -11.59 25.37
N ILE A 52 10.34 -10.56 25.48
CA ILE A 52 11.53 -10.59 26.34
C ILE A 52 11.13 -10.62 27.83
N GLU A 53 10.12 -9.84 28.24
CA GLU A 53 9.60 -9.83 29.62
C GLU A 53 9.07 -11.21 30.04
N ASN A 54 8.32 -11.88 29.16
CA ASN A 54 7.81 -13.25 29.38
C ASN A 54 8.93 -14.30 29.52
N ASN A 55 10.13 -13.98 29.01
CA ASN A 55 11.33 -14.82 29.16
C ASN A 55 12.26 -14.34 30.30
N GLY A 56 11.81 -13.42 31.16
CA GLY A 56 12.60 -12.90 32.26
C GLY A 56 13.76 -12.01 31.82
N LEU A 57 13.71 -11.44 30.63
CA LEU A 57 14.74 -10.59 30.04
C LEU A 57 14.28 -9.12 30.01
N THR A 58 15.28 -8.24 29.96
CA THR A 58 15.09 -6.79 29.71
C THR A 58 15.70 -6.41 28.36
N LEU A 59 15.47 -5.18 27.88
CA LEU A 59 16.13 -4.67 26.68
C LEU A 59 17.68 -4.69 26.82
N GLN A 60 18.23 -4.50 28.01
CA GLN A 60 19.67 -4.53 28.27
C GLN A 60 20.24 -5.96 28.30
N SER A 61 19.49 -6.92 28.88
CA SER A 61 19.94 -8.31 29.00
C SER A 61 19.65 -9.15 27.73
N ALA A 62 18.83 -8.63 26.82
CA ALA A 62 18.56 -9.30 25.55
C ALA A 62 19.83 -9.37 24.68
N THR A 63 19.97 -10.47 23.96
CA THR A 63 21.14 -10.77 23.13
C THR A 63 20.74 -10.98 21.66
N HIS A 64 21.71 -11.09 20.78
CA HIS A 64 21.47 -11.51 19.39
C HIS A 64 20.64 -12.81 19.32
N GLN A 65 20.95 -13.79 20.18
CA GLN A 65 20.20 -15.04 20.24
C GLN A 65 18.74 -14.83 20.65
N THR A 66 18.47 -13.85 21.50
CA THR A 66 17.08 -13.48 21.86
C THR A 66 16.28 -13.05 20.64
N VAL A 67 16.87 -12.21 19.76
CA VAL A 67 16.20 -11.77 18.53
C VAL A 67 15.98 -12.93 17.54
N VAL A 68 16.97 -13.84 17.44
CA VAL A 68 16.83 -15.04 16.61
C VAL A 68 15.72 -15.96 17.13
N SER A 69 15.65 -16.14 18.45
CA SER A 69 14.59 -16.95 19.10
C SER A 69 13.22 -16.30 18.94
N TYR A 70 13.12 -14.97 19.08
CA TYR A 70 11.89 -14.24 18.81
C TYR A 70 11.39 -14.45 17.36
N LYS A 71 12.30 -14.34 16.39
CA LYS A 71 11.99 -14.63 15.00
C LYS A 71 11.40 -16.04 14.82
N ARG A 72 12.02 -17.06 15.41
CA ARG A 72 11.53 -18.46 15.38
C ARG A 72 10.15 -18.60 16.04
N THR A 73 9.91 -17.89 17.12
CA THR A 73 8.60 -17.88 17.79
C THR A 73 7.52 -17.32 16.86
N LEU A 74 7.81 -16.23 16.13
CA LEU A 74 6.88 -15.67 15.13
C LEU A 74 6.61 -16.66 13.97
N GLU A 75 7.65 -17.42 13.53
CA GLU A 75 7.50 -18.49 12.53
C GLU A 75 6.58 -19.61 13.04
N GLN A 76 6.80 -20.08 14.26
CA GLN A 76 5.98 -21.12 14.90
C GLN A 76 4.53 -20.68 15.12
N GLN A 77 4.29 -19.39 15.34
CA GLN A 77 2.95 -18.79 15.40
C GLN A 77 2.28 -18.65 14.02
N GLY A 78 2.95 -19.06 12.93
CA GLY A 78 2.40 -19.05 11.59
C GLY A 78 2.38 -17.68 10.90
N TYR A 79 3.15 -16.70 11.38
CA TYR A 79 3.24 -15.42 10.72
C TYR A 79 3.93 -15.53 9.36
N LYS A 80 3.40 -14.80 8.37
CA LYS A 80 4.01 -14.72 7.02
C LYS A 80 5.33 -13.95 7.06
N ALA A 81 6.27 -14.28 6.19
CA ALA A 81 7.59 -13.66 6.07
C ALA A 81 7.55 -12.12 6.09
N GLY A 82 6.60 -11.48 5.39
CA GLY A 82 6.43 -10.03 5.41
C GLY A 82 6.06 -9.45 6.78
N THR A 83 5.27 -10.18 7.56
CA THR A 83 4.90 -9.80 8.91
C THR A 83 6.09 -9.94 9.84
N ILE A 84 6.80 -11.08 9.78
CA ILE A 84 8.03 -11.31 10.56
C ILE A 84 9.06 -10.21 10.28
N ASN A 85 9.30 -9.89 9.00
CA ASN A 85 10.23 -8.82 8.63
C ASN A 85 9.79 -7.44 9.14
N SER A 86 8.48 -7.19 9.23
CA SER A 86 7.95 -5.95 9.84
C SER A 86 8.25 -5.88 11.35
N TYR A 87 8.11 -6.99 12.08
CA TYR A 87 8.50 -7.09 13.49
C TYR A 87 10.01 -6.88 13.66
N LEU A 88 10.84 -7.56 12.87
CA LEU A 88 12.30 -7.40 12.93
C LEU A 88 12.75 -5.98 12.58
N THR A 89 12.05 -5.30 11.65
CA THR A 89 12.35 -3.90 11.32
C THR A 89 12.10 -2.99 12.51
N ALA A 90 11.05 -3.21 13.28
CA ALA A 90 10.75 -2.46 14.49
C ALA A 90 11.78 -2.74 15.61
N VAL A 91 12.21 -4.00 15.76
CA VAL A 91 13.28 -4.36 16.72
C VAL A 91 14.61 -3.71 16.32
N ARG A 92 14.95 -3.66 15.05
CA ARG A 92 16.13 -2.92 14.57
C ARG A 92 16.06 -1.43 14.87
N ALA A 93 14.89 -0.84 14.68
CA ALA A 93 14.70 0.59 14.95
C ALA A 93 14.91 0.92 16.43
N ILE A 94 14.37 0.11 17.35
CA ILE A 94 14.56 0.33 18.79
C ILE A 94 16.05 0.23 19.18
N TYR A 95 16.75 -0.85 18.79
CA TYR A 95 18.17 -1.01 19.15
C TYR A 95 19.07 0.01 18.47
N LYS A 96 18.74 0.48 17.28
CA LYS A 96 19.47 1.57 16.63
C LYS A 96 19.35 2.88 17.41
N VAL A 97 18.16 3.20 17.93
CA VAL A 97 17.95 4.39 18.77
C VAL A 97 18.67 4.22 20.12
N LEU A 98 18.48 3.08 20.79
CA LEU A 98 19.11 2.84 22.10
C LEU A 98 20.64 2.88 22.03
N GLU A 99 21.25 2.29 21.01
CA GLU A 99 22.69 2.32 20.78
C GLU A 99 23.21 3.75 20.52
N SER A 100 22.44 4.59 19.80
CA SER A 100 22.85 5.99 19.55
C SER A 100 22.77 6.88 20.78
N GLU A 101 21.94 6.51 21.75
CA GLU A 101 21.67 7.34 22.94
C GLU A 101 22.42 6.89 24.18
N SER A 102 22.91 5.65 24.25
CA SER A 102 23.56 5.11 25.42
C SER A 102 24.58 4.02 25.10
N GLU A 103 25.77 4.13 25.66
CA GLU A 103 26.84 3.12 25.58
C GLU A 103 26.48 1.78 26.26
N GLN A 104 25.41 1.75 27.05
CA GLN A 104 24.92 0.52 27.69
C GLN A 104 24.20 -0.42 26.74
N PHE A 105 23.84 0.06 25.55
CA PHE A 105 23.16 -0.73 24.53
C PHE A 105 24.05 -0.99 23.34
N THR A 106 24.06 -2.21 22.88
CA THR A 106 24.68 -2.62 21.62
C THR A 106 23.61 -3.08 20.66
N ASN A 107 23.87 -2.95 19.35
CA ASN A 107 22.92 -3.38 18.33
C ASN A 107 22.89 -4.91 18.19
N ILE A 108 22.10 -5.56 19.01
CA ILE A 108 21.92 -7.01 19.02
C ILE A 108 21.21 -7.54 17.76
N THR A 109 20.72 -6.66 16.89
CA THR A 109 20.00 -7.03 15.65
C THR A 109 20.93 -7.15 14.43
N ALA A 110 22.22 -6.82 14.60
CA ALA A 110 23.22 -6.97 13.55
C ALA A 110 23.24 -8.41 13.05
N ASN A 111 23.31 -8.60 11.72
CA ASN A 111 23.34 -9.91 11.06
C ASN A 111 22.08 -10.80 11.24
N VAL A 112 21.02 -10.36 11.90
CA VAL A 112 19.75 -11.09 11.87
C VAL A 112 19.14 -10.97 10.46
N LYS A 113 19.09 -12.10 9.74
CA LYS A 113 18.58 -12.14 8.36
C LYS A 113 17.06 -12.04 8.34
N ASN A 114 16.55 -11.27 7.39
CA ASN A 114 15.12 -11.27 7.09
C ASN A 114 14.67 -12.64 6.58
N GLU A 115 13.38 -12.95 6.81
CA GLU A 115 12.74 -14.07 6.14
C GLU A 115 12.67 -13.82 4.63
N LYS A 116 12.98 -14.88 3.87
CA LYS A 116 12.87 -14.81 2.42
C LYS A 116 11.40 -14.75 2.02
N HIS A 117 11.03 -13.71 1.28
CA HIS A 117 9.75 -13.70 0.60
C HIS A 117 9.78 -14.73 -0.54
N ALA A 118 8.69 -15.46 -0.72
CA ALA A 118 8.47 -16.12 -1.99
C ALA A 118 8.53 -15.07 -3.11
N THR A 119 9.37 -15.29 -4.11
CA THR A 119 9.58 -14.35 -5.23
C THR A 119 8.36 -14.20 -6.12
N SER A 120 7.40 -15.13 -6.05
CA SER A 120 6.10 -14.99 -6.71
C SER A 120 5.22 -14.02 -5.93
N SER A 121 4.75 -12.98 -6.60
CA SER A 121 3.67 -12.15 -6.04
C SER A 121 2.48 -13.07 -5.74
N ALA A 122 2.15 -13.21 -4.46
CA ALA A 122 0.97 -13.98 -4.03
C ALA A 122 -0.36 -13.31 -4.40
N LYS A 123 -0.33 -12.23 -5.17
CA LYS A 123 -1.50 -11.46 -5.59
C LYS A 123 -1.69 -11.62 -7.09
N ASP A 124 -2.77 -12.28 -7.43
CA ASP A 124 -3.15 -12.49 -8.83
C ASP A 124 -3.67 -11.20 -9.46
N ALA A 125 -3.43 -11.05 -10.76
CA ALA A 125 -4.17 -10.11 -11.60
C ALA A 125 -5.49 -10.77 -12.03
N LEU A 126 -6.49 -9.96 -12.35
CA LEU A 126 -7.70 -10.46 -13.00
C LEU A 126 -7.36 -11.00 -14.39
N THR A 127 -8.10 -12.02 -14.84
CA THR A 127 -8.13 -12.37 -16.26
C THR A 127 -8.81 -11.27 -17.07
N ILE A 128 -8.62 -11.30 -18.40
CA ILE A 128 -9.28 -10.33 -19.29
C ILE A 128 -10.80 -10.46 -19.18
N GLU A 129 -11.33 -11.67 -19.08
CA GLU A 129 -12.75 -11.97 -18.95
C GLU A 129 -13.31 -11.44 -17.62
N GLN A 130 -12.60 -11.67 -16.51
CA GLN A 130 -12.98 -11.15 -15.19
C GLN A 130 -12.98 -9.62 -15.18
N ALA A 131 -11.99 -8.98 -15.81
CA ALA A 131 -11.94 -7.53 -15.91
C ALA A 131 -13.08 -6.97 -16.77
N LYS A 132 -13.39 -7.61 -17.92
CA LYS A 132 -14.55 -7.25 -18.74
C LYS A 132 -15.85 -7.37 -17.97
N THR A 133 -16.02 -8.45 -17.20
CA THR A 133 -17.20 -8.65 -16.35
C THR A 133 -17.36 -7.56 -15.30
N LEU A 134 -16.24 -7.14 -14.64
CA LEU A 134 -16.26 -6.02 -13.70
C LEU A 134 -16.52 -4.66 -14.34
N LEU A 135 -16.17 -4.51 -15.62
CA LEU A 135 -16.33 -3.29 -16.41
C LEU A 135 -17.65 -3.25 -17.20
N GLN A 136 -18.59 -4.16 -16.95
CA GLN A 136 -19.93 -4.06 -17.51
C GLN A 136 -20.62 -2.80 -17.00
N GLU A 137 -21.12 -1.99 -17.91
CA GLU A 137 -21.81 -0.74 -17.58
C GLU A 137 -23.10 -0.99 -16.81
N PRO A 138 -23.39 -0.14 -15.80
CA PRO A 138 -24.68 -0.17 -15.13
C PRO A 138 -25.81 0.16 -16.13
N LYS A 139 -26.92 -0.57 -15.99
CA LYS A 139 -28.12 -0.36 -16.80
C LYS A 139 -28.71 1.03 -16.59
N ASP A 140 -29.63 1.42 -17.47
CA ASP A 140 -30.43 2.61 -17.26
C ASP A 140 -31.27 2.47 -15.99
N GLY A 141 -31.36 3.55 -15.21
CA GLY A 141 -32.03 3.54 -13.90
C GLY A 141 -31.14 3.03 -12.75
N ALA A 142 -29.83 2.78 -12.99
CA ALA A 142 -28.92 2.39 -11.95
C ALA A 142 -28.88 3.40 -10.77
N SER A 143 -28.76 2.87 -9.57
CA SER A 143 -28.66 3.65 -8.35
C SER A 143 -27.36 4.49 -8.31
N LEU A 144 -27.37 5.56 -7.52
CA LEU A 144 -26.19 6.38 -7.29
C LEU A 144 -24.98 5.54 -6.83
N GLN A 145 -25.22 4.51 -6.03
CA GLN A 145 -24.18 3.59 -5.57
C GLN A 145 -23.57 2.79 -6.70
N GLU A 146 -24.37 2.22 -7.59
CA GLU A 146 -23.90 1.45 -8.75
C GLU A 146 -23.08 2.33 -9.69
N LEU A 147 -23.55 3.56 -9.97
CA LEU A 147 -22.81 4.52 -10.78
C LEU A 147 -21.46 4.88 -10.18
N ARG A 148 -21.42 5.13 -8.86
CA ARG A 148 -20.18 5.39 -8.12
C ARG A 148 -19.21 4.23 -8.22
N ASP A 149 -19.69 3.03 -7.91
CA ASP A 149 -18.87 1.83 -7.81
C ASP A 149 -18.30 1.46 -9.19
N TYR A 150 -19.08 1.59 -10.24
CA TYR A 150 -18.61 1.40 -11.60
C TYR A 150 -17.54 2.41 -12.00
N ALA A 151 -17.75 3.71 -11.78
CA ALA A 151 -16.77 4.75 -12.09
C ALA A 151 -15.46 4.55 -11.33
N LEU A 152 -15.54 4.18 -10.05
CA LEU A 152 -14.41 3.87 -9.19
C LEU A 152 -13.62 2.65 -9.70
N ILE A 153 -14.28 1.56 -10.01
CA ILE A 153 -13.67 0.31 -10.49
C ILE A 153 -13.02 0.52 -11.86
N ASN A 154 -13.70 1.23 -12.76
CA ASN A 154 -13.21 1.59 -14.09
C ASN A 154 -11.87 2.34 -13.96
N LEU A 155 -11.81 3.35 -13.08
CA LEU A 155 -10.61 4.12 -12.80
C LEU A 155 -9.48 3.24 -12.23
N CYS A 156 -9.80 2.30 -11.31
CA CYS A 156 -8.83 1.37 -10.76
C CYS A 156 -8.21 0.46 -11.81
N ILE A 157 -9.05 -0.19 -12.63
CA ILE A 157 -8.59 -1.18 -13.61
C ILE A 157 -7.86 -0.51 -14.76
N LYS A 158 -8.37 0.61 -15.29
CA LYS A 158 -7.80 1.24 -16.49
C LYS A 158 -6.67 2.22 -16.20
N ARG A 159 -6.52 2.73 -14.96
CA ARG A 159 -5.49 3.72 -14.59
C ARG A 159 -4.61 3.29 -13.41
N GLY A 160 -4.87 2.12 -12.84
CA GLY A 160 -4.05 1.52 -11.80
C GLY A 160 -3.95 2.36 -10.53
N LEU A 161 -4.99 3.12 -10.15
CA LEU A 161 -4.95 3.94 -8.94
C LEU A 161 -4.86 3.09 -7.67
N ARG A 162 -4.10 3.59 -6.70
CA ARG A 162 -4.13 3.04 -5.35
C ARG A 162 -5.39 3.49 -4.62
N THR A 163 -5.89 2.66 -3.71
CA THR A 163 -7.08 3.01 -2.90
C THR A 163 -6.93 4.32 -2.13
N ILE A 164 -5.71 4.67 -1.71
CA ILE A 164 -5.44 5.94 -1.03
C ILE A 164 -5.51 7.13 -1.98
N GLU A 165 -5.10 6.98 -3.24
CA GLU A 165 -5.18 8.02 -4.26
C GLU A 165 -6.65 8.33 -4.57
N ILE A 166 -7.49 7.31 -4.65
CA ILE A 166 -8.95 7.45 -4.83
C ILE A 166 -9.60 8.09 -3.61
N ALA A 167 -9.22 7.65 -2.40
CA ALA A 167 -9.78 8.19 -1.16
C ALA A 167 -9.49 9.69 -0.97
N ARG A 168 -8.35 10.17 -1.47
CA ARG A 168 -7.91 11.57 -1.35
C ARG A 168 -8.36 12.47 -2.50
N ALA A 169 -8.88 11.89 -3.58
CA ALA A 169 -9.30 12.66 -4.75
C ALA A 169 -10.53 13.52 -4.45
N ASP A 170 -10.51 14.77 -4.92
CA ASP A 170 -11.59 15.74 -4.89
C ASP A 170 -12.11 16.00 -6.30
N ILE A 171 -13.30 16.56 -6.43
CA ILE A 171 -13.88 16.92 -7.74
C ILE A 171 -12.98 17.95 -8.45
N SER A 172 -12.39 18.89 -7.71
CA SER A 172 -11.48 19.93 -8.22
C SER A 172 -10.15 19.40 -8.74
N ASP A 173 -9.81 18.12 -8.48
CA ASP A 173 -8.59 17.51 -8.99
C ASP A 173 -8.72 17.07 -10.45
N ILE A 174 -9.93 17.04 -10.99
CA ILE A 174 -10.16 16.88 -12.43
C ILE A 174 -9.88 18.22 -13.10
N ARG A 175 -8.79 18.28 -13.89
CA ARG A 175 -8.32 19.52 -14.52
C ARG A 175 -7.89 19.28 -15.95
N ASN A 176 -7.77 20.37 -16.72
CA ASN A 176 -7.08 20.33 -17.99
C ASN A 176 -5.57 20.52 -17.79
N ASN A 177 -4.77 19.69 -18.43
CA ASN A 177 -3.33 19.82 -18.50
C ASN A 177 -2.88 19.59 -19.93
N GLN A 178 -2.38 20.64 -20.59
CA GLN A 178 -1.91 20.63 -21.98
C GLN A 178 -2.92 19.99 -22.97
N GLY A 179 -4.19 20.33 -22.85
CA GLY A 179 -5.26 19.81 -23.72
C GLY A 179 -5.83 18.45 -23.29
N HIS A 180 -5.28 17.80 -22.30
CA HIS A 180 -5.78 16.54 -21.74
C HIS A 180 -6.55 16.76 -20.45
N THR A 181 -7.70 16.09 -20.30
CA THR A 181 -8.36 15.99 -19.01
C THR A 181 -7.60 15.00 -18.13
N VAL A 182 -7.18 15.44 -16.95
CA VAL A 182 -6.40 14.63 -16.01
C VAL A 182 -7.03 14.67 -14.61
N LEU A 183 -6.79 13.62 -13.84
CA LEU A 183 -7.05 13.59 -12.40
C LEU A 183 -5.72 13.70 -11.66
N TYR A 184 -5.52 14.78 -10.92
CA TYR A 184 -4.40 14.91 -10.00
C TYR A 184 -4.58 14.01 -8.79
N VAL A 185 -3.51 13.33 -8.36
CA VAL A 185 -3.56 12.33 -7.30
C VAL A 185 -2.44 12.53 -6.28
N GLN A 186 -2.76 12.27 -5.01
CA GLN A 186 -1.79 12.28 -3.92
C GLN A 186 -1.38 10.84 -3.56
N GLY A 187 -0.15 10.50 -3.87
CA GLY A 187 0.44 9.19 -3.59
C GLY A 187 0.65 8.89 -2.09
N LYS A 188 1.06 7.67 -1.80
CA LYS A 188 1.48 7.30 -0.44
C LYS A 188 2.80 7.99 -0.11
N GLY A 189 2.87 8.67 1.02
CA GLY A 189 4.06 9.41 1.47
C GLY A 189 4.19 10.82 0.89
N HIS A 190 3.31 11.24 -0.02
CA HIS A 190 3.30 12.58 -0.57
C HIS A 190 2.36 13.49 0.23
N THR A 191 2.76 14.75 0.40
CA THR A 191 1.95 15.80 1.04
C THR A 191 1.11 16.59 0.04
N SER A 192 1.47 16.54 -1.25
CA SER A 192 0.84 17.25 -2.36
C SER A 192 0.26 16.31 -3.42
N LYS A 193 -0.63 16.85 -4.28
CA LYS A 193 -1.18 16.18 -5.46
C LYS A 193 -0.32 16.55 -6.68
N ASP A 194 0.87 15.97 -6.75
CA ASP A 194 1.93 16.26 -7.73
C ASP A 194 1.96 15.28 -8.92
N ASN A 195 1.22 14.19 -8.83
CA ASN A 195 1.08 13.21 -9.89
C ASN A 195 -0.32 13.26 -10.50
N PHE A 196 -0.46 12.80 -11.73
CA PHE A 196 -1.76 12.75 -12.40
C PHE A 196 -1.95 11.47 -13.23
N VAL A 197 -3.19 11.19 -13.58
CA VAL A 197 -3.59 10.19 -14.56
C VAL A 197 -4.47 10.84 -15.63
N ILE A 198 -4.25 10.44 -16.90
CA ILE A 198 -5.05 10.92 -18.02
C ILE A 198 -6.43 10.26 -17.98
N LEU A 199 -7.48 11.05 -18.09
CA LEU A 199 -8.86 10.61 -18.18
C LEU A 199 -9.32 10.65 -19.66
N SER A 200 -9.25 9.50 -20.35
CA SER A 200 -9.89 9.38 -21.66
C SER A 200 -11.41 9.46 -21.51
N THR A 201 -12.12 9.65 -22.61
CA THR A 201 -13.60 9.76 -22.63
C THR A 201 -14.27 8.57 -21.94
N GLU A 202 -13.74 7.33 -22.16
CA GLU A 202 -14.28 6.11 -21.54
C GLU A 202 -14.08 6.03 -20.04
N ILE A 203 -13.16 6.83 -19.47
CA ILE A 203 -12.95 6.93 -18.04
C ILE A 203 -13.72 8.12 -17.46
N LEU A 204 -13.74 9.22 -18.19
CA LEU A 204 -14.35 10.46 -17.72
C LEU A 204 -15.88 10.36 -17.70
N ASN A 205 -16.49 9.78 -18.74
CA ASN A 205 -17.96 9.70 -18.83
C ASN A 205 -18.61 8.97 -17.64
N PRO A 206 -18.15 7.79 -17.19
CA PRO A 206 -18.65 7.18 -15.95
C PRO A 206 -18.56 8.09 -14.72
N ILE A 207 -17.47 8.83 -14.59
CA ILE A 207 -17.27 9.77 -13.47
C ILE A 207 -18.31 10.91 -13.58
N LEU A 208 -18.46 11.51 -14.76
CA LEU A 208 -19.41 12.59 -14.97
C LEU A 208 -20.87 12.15 -14.77
N ARG A 209 -21.23 10.93 -15.24
CA ARG A 209 -22.55 10.32 -15.01
C ARG A 209 -22.84 10.17 -13.51
N TYR A 210 -21.87 9.67 -12.75
CA TYR A 210 -21.98 9.58 -11.30
C TYR A 210 -22.11 10.96 -10.64
N LEU A 211 -21.26 11.92 -11.00
CA LEU A 211 -21.29 13.27 -10.42
C LEU A 211 -22.59 14.01 -10.75
N SER A 212 -23.13 13.85 -11.96
CA SER A 212 -24.43 14.39 -12.36
C SER A 212 -25.56 13.80 -11.50
N ALA A 213 -25.60 12.48 -11.34
CA ALA A 213 -26.60 11.82 -10.51
C ALA A 213 -26.47 12.19 -9.01
N ARG A 214 -25.25 12.48 -8.54
CA ARG A 214 -24.99 12.93 -7.17
C ARG A 214 -25.47 14.38 -6.92
N GLY A 215 -25.52 15.22 -7.95
CA GLY A 215 -25.96 16.61 -7.85
C GLY A 215 -25.07 17.51 -7.01
N CYS A 216 -23.82 17.13 -6.71
CA CYS A 216 -22.90 17.91 -5.86
C CYS A 216 -22.28 19.07 -6.67
N LYS A 217 -22.48 20.30 -6.21
CA LYS A 217 -21.92 21.51 -6.83
C LYS A 217 -20.60 21.94 -6.23
N ASP A 218 -20.28 21.46 -5.02
CA ASP A 218 -19.03 21.79 -4.33
C ASP A 218 -17.84 21.04 -4.96
N LYS A 219 -16.96 21.80 -5.61
CA LYS A 219 -15.76 21.25 -6.26
C LYS A 219 -14.71 20.76 -5.26
N THR A 220 -14.77 21.17 -4.00
CA THR A 220 -13.85 20.72 -2.94
C THR A 220 -14.33 19.42 -2.30
N ALA A 221 -15.55 18.99 -2.59
CA ALA A 221 -16.08 17.74 -2.11
C ALA A 221 -15.28 16.53 -2.65
N PRO A 222 -15.26 15.40 -1.92
CA PRO A 222 -14.58 14.20 -2.37
C PRO A 222 -15.14 13.72 -3.70
N LEU A 223 -14.26 13.28 -4.61
CA LEU A 223 -14.65 12.77 -5.93
C LEU A 223 -15.62 11.59 -5.78
N PHE A 224 -15.28 10.62 -4.91
CA PHE A 224 -16.16 9.50 -4.58
C PHE A 224 -16.60 9.59 -3.11
N ALA A 225 -17.90 9.54 -2.89
CA ALA A 225 -18.50 9.74 -1.58
C ALA A 225 -19.42 8.58 -1.16
N GLY A 226 -19.72 8.53 0.15
CA GLY A 226 -20.71 7.63 0.69
C GLY A 226 -22.10 7.92 0.11
N CYS A 227 -22.86 6.87 -0.17
CA CYS A 227 -24.23 6.95 -0.70
C CYS A 227 -25.29 6.41 0.28
N CYS A 228 -24.88 6.04 1.51
CA CYS A 228 -25.80 5.52 2.53
C CYS A 228 -26.20 6.63 3.50
N ASN A 229 -27.41 6.57 4.07
CA ASN A 229 -27.99 7.58 4.97
C ASN A 229 -27.02 8.03 6.08
N ARG A 230 -26.27 7.09 6.68
CA ARG A 230 -25.34 7.37 7.78
C ARG A 230 -24.09 8.16 7.35
N ASN A 231 -23.64 8.00 6.09
CA ASN A 231 -22.40 8.59 5.57
C ASN A 231 -22.61 9.26 4.20
N ASN A 232 -23.81 9.81 3.97
CA ASN A 232 -24.14 10.47 2.71
C ASN A 232 -23.22 11.67 2.47
N GLY A 233 -22.58 11.70 1.32
CA GLY A 233 -21.64 12.77 0.94
C GLY A 233 -20.26 12.71 1.59
N ALA A 234 -20.04 11.85 2.60
CA ALA A 234 -18.75 11.75 3.29
C ALA A 234 -17.68 11.07 2.42
N ARG A 235 -16.42 11.46 2.62
CA ARG A 235 -15.25 10.88 1.97
C ARG A 235 -15.14 9.38 2.27
N LEU A 236 -14.89 8.58 1.26
CA LEU A 236 -14.65 7.14 1.42
C LEU A 236 -13.27 6.89 2.04
N THR A 237 -13.21 5.94 2.98
CA THR A 237 -11.93 5.44 3.49
C THR A 237 -11.35 4.38 2.55
N THR A 238 -10.04 4.13 2.61
CA THR A 238 -9.39 3.05 1.85
C THR A 238 -10.00 1.68 2.15
N ARG A 239 -10.46 1.45 3.39
CA ARG A 239 -11.15 0.22 3.81
C ARG A 239 -12.52 0.10 3.15
N THR A 240 -13.27 1.20 3.07
CA THR A 240 -14.58 1.23 2.38
C THR A 240 -14.41 0.97 0.89
N ILE A 241 -13.42 1.61 0.24
CA ILE A 241 -13.09 1.38 -1.18
C ILE A 241 -12.74 -0.09 -1.42
N SER A 242 -11.91 -0.68 -0.58
CA SER A 242 -11.55 -2.11 -0.69
C SER A 242 -12.75 -3.02 -0.55
N ARG A 243 -13.70 -2.69 0.33
CA ARG A 243 -14.95 -3.45 0.51
C ARG A 243 -15.88 -3.32 -0.69
N ILE A 244 -16.01 -2.13 -1.26
CA ILE A 244 -16.77 -1.88 -2.50
C ILE A 244 -16.24 -2.77 -3.63
N ILE A 245 -14.93 -2.73 -3.86
CA ILE A 245 -14.29 -3.51 -4.93
C ILE A 245 -14.48 -5.02 -4.70
N LYS A 246 -14.27 -5.48 -3.46
CA LYS A 246 -14.45 -6.91 -3.13
C LYS A 246 -15.91 -7.34 -3.29
N GLY A 247 -16.87 -6.52 -2.87
CA GLY A 247 -18.30 -6.76 -3.08
C GLY A 247 -18.63 -6.89 -4.57
N ALA A 248 -18.20 -5.92 -5.38
CA ALA A 248 -18.41 -5.96 -6.83
C ALA A 248 -17.79 -7.19 -7.50
N MET A 249 -16.66 -7.71 -7.02
CA MET A 249 -16.08 -8.97 -7.49
C MET A 249 -16.99 -10.15 -7.14
N LEU A 250 -17.44 -10.23 -5.89
CA LEU A 250 -18.30 -11.31 -5.42
C LEU A 250 -19.66 -11.34 -6.14
N ASP A 251 -20.27 -10.17 -6.34
CA ASP A 251 -21.56 -10.02 -7.05
C ASP A 251 -21.48 -10.49 -8.51
N ARG A 252 -20.26 -10.54 -9.06
CA ARG A 252 -19.98 -11.01 -10.43
C ARG A 252 -19.34 -12.40 -10.46
N GLY A 253 -19.42 -13.16 -9.37
CA GLY A 253 -18.90 -14.54 -9.26
C GLY A 253 -17.36 -14.63 -9.22
N ILE A 254 -16.65 -13.52 -9.04
CA ILE A 254 -15.19 -13.51 -8.89
C ILE A 254 -14.87 -13.73 -7.40
N ASN A 255 -14.93 -14.97 -6.96
CA ASN A 255 -14.62 -15.36 -5.59
C ASN A 255 -13.18 -15.92 -5.52
N SER A 256 -12.27 -15.17 -4.90
CA SER A 256 -10.88 -15.55 -4.70
C SER A 256 -10.30 -14.85 -3.48
N ASP A 257 -9.58 -15.58 -2.64
CA ASP A 257 -8.91 -15.03 -1.45
C ASP A 257 -7.68 -14.19 -1.81
N THR A 258 -7.10 -14.41 -2.99
CA THR A 258 -5.92 -13.70 -3.47
C THR A 258 -6.27 -12.38 -4.15
N LEU A 259 -7.48 -12.25 -4.72
CA LEU A 259 -7.94 -11.04 -5.40
C LEU A 259 -8.49 -10.00 -4.40
N THR A 260 -7.85 -8.84 -4.41
CA THR A 260 -8.15 -7.71 -3.53
C THR A 260 -8.26 -6.41 -4.35
N ALA A 261 -8.63 -5.30 -3.71
CA ALA A 261 -8.59 -3.99 -4.36
C ALA A 261 -7.21 -3.64 -4.96
N HIS A 262 -6.12 -4.13 -4.36
CA HIS A 262 -4.78 -3.94 -4.91
C HIS A 262 -4.55 -4.76 -6.18
N SER A 263 -5.25 -5.88 -6.33
CA SER A 263 -5.19 -6.70 -7.54
C SER A 263 -5.69 -5.97 -8.80
N LEU A 264 -6.62 -4.99 -8.67
CA LEU A 264 -7.03 -4.16 -9.80
C LEU A 264 -5.87 -3.33 -10.36
N ARG A 265 -4.98 -2.85 -9.47
CA ARG A 265 -3.77 -2.17 -9.90
C ARG A 265 -2.76 -3.14 -10.52
N HIS A 266 -2.61 -4.35 -9.97
CA HIS A 266 -1.82 -5.40 -10.60
C HIS A 266 -2.34 -5.70 -12.00
N THR A 267 -3.66 -5.83 -12.16
CA THR A 267 -4.33 -6.01 -13.45
C THR A 267 -4.00 -4.88 -14.42
N ALA A 268 -4.09 -3.61 -13.99
CA ALA A 268 -3.74 -2.47 -14.83
C ALA A 268 -2.29 -2.53 -15.35
N VAL A 269 -1.32 -2.86 -14.48
CA VAL A 269 0.09 -3.00 -14.84
C VAL A 269 0.30 -4.16 -15.81
N THR A 270 -0.29 -5.32 -15.50
CA THR A 270 -0.22 -6.51 -16.35
C THR A 270 -0.82 -6.25 -17.72
N PHE A 271 -1.99 -5.61 -17.78
CA PHE A 271 -2.68 -5.33 -19.06
C PHE A 271 -1.95 -4.26 -19.88
N ALA A 272 -1.30 -3.28 -19.25
CA ALA A 272 -0.47 -2.32 -19.98
C ALA A 272 0.69 -3.04 -20.69
N LEU A 273 1.40 -3.93 -20.00
CA LEU A 273 2.49 -4.72 -20.59
C LEU A 273 1.99 -5.71 -21.66
N LEU A 274 0.86 -6.38 -21.42
CA LEU A 274 0.23 -7.26 -22.42
C LEU A 274 -0.23 -6.50 -23.66
N GLY A 275 -0.68 -5.26 -23.48
CA GLY A 275 -1.08 -4.34 -24.54
C GLY A 275 0.09 -3.72 -25.31
N GLY A 276 1.34 -4.06 -24.97
CA GLY A 276 2.54 -3.60 -25.66
C GLY A 276 3.16 -2.30 -25.11
N ALA A 277 2.66 -1.78 -23.99
CA ALA A 277 3.32 -0.64 -23.35
C ALA A 277 4.72 -1.03 -22.84
N THR A 278 5.67 -0.13 -22.98
CA THR A 278 7.02 -0.32 -22.47
C THR A 278 7.04 -0.38 -20.94
N LEU A 279 8.10 -0.94 -20.37
CA LEU A 279 8.30 -0.93 -18.90
C LEU A 279 8.29 0.48 -18.33
N GLN A 280 8.86 1.44 -19.03
CA GLN A 280 8.97 2.81 -18.61
C GLN A 280 7.61 3.52 -18.59
N GLU A 281 6.81 3.36 -19.66
CA GLU A 281 5.43 3.86 -19.74
C GLU A 281 4.55 3.23 -18.65
N THR A 282 4.70 1.92 -18.43
CA THR A 282 3.96 1.20 -17.39
C THR A 282 4.36 1.65 -15.99
N GLN A 283 5.65 1.88 -15.74
CA GLN A 283 6.15 2.45 -14.48
C GLN A 283 5.54 3.83 -14.21
N GLN A 284 5.55 4.71 -15.22
CA GLN A 284 4.98 6.06 -15.13
C GLN A 284 3.47 6.01 -14.89
N MET A 285 2.72 5.21 -15.68
CA MET A 285 1.29 5.01 -15.48
C MET A 285 0.97 4.53 -14.07
N ALA A 286 1.75 3.58 -13.56
CA ALA A 286 1.59 3.04 -12.23
C ALA A 286 2.15 3.96 -11.13
N ARG A 287 2.94 4.98 -11.45
CA ARG A 287 3.61 5.83 -10.46
C ARG A 287 4.45 5.00 -9.46
N HIS A 288 5.25 4.04 -10.00
CA HIS A 288 6.19 3.25 -9.22
C HIS A 288 7.50 4.03 -9.03
N ALA A 289 7.85 4.33 -7.79
CA ALA A 289 9.12 4.99 -7.47
C ALA A 289 10.34 4.14 -7.87
N ASN A 290 10.19 2.80 -7.81
CA ASN A 290 11.24 1.86 -8.18
C ASN A 290 10.77 0.99 -9.35
N ILE A 291 11.55 0.99 -10.44
CA ILE A 291 11.27 0.21 -11.66
C ILE A 291 11.22 -1.31 -11.39
N ASN A 292 11.96 -1.79 -10.40
CA ASN A 292 11.94 -3.21 -10.02
C ASN A 292 10.52 -3.69 -9.64
N THR A 293 9.67 -2.78 -9.14
CA THR A 293 8.26 -3.09 -8.89
C THR A 293 7.50 -3.43 -10.18
N THR A 294 7.85 -2.81 -11.30
CA THR A 294 7.25 -3.09 -12.62
C THR A 294 7.90 -4.31 -13.27
N LEU A 295 9.22 -4.49 -13.09
CA LEU A 295 9.98 -5.63 -13.64
C LEU A 295 9.42 -6.98 -13.19
N ILE A 296 8.93 -7.11 -11.97
CA ILE A 296 8.31 -8.35 -11.46
C ILE A 296 7.18 -8.83 -12.38
N TYR A 297 6.38 -7.91 -12.92
CA TYR A 297 5.28 -8.24 -13.83
C TYR A 297 5.79 -8.66 -15.21
N ALA A 298 6.79 -7.96 -15.74
CA ALA A 298 7.39 -8.30 -17.02
C ALA A 298 8.02 -9.68 -17.00
N HIS A 299 8.81 -10.00 -15.97
CA HIS A 299 9.41 -11.33 -15.82
C HIS A 299 8.35 -12.45 -15.75
N ASN A 300 7.24 -12.22 -15.06
CA ASN A 300 6.16 -13.20 -15.01
C ASN A 300 5.51 -13.42 -16.39
N LEU A 301 5.32 -12.36 -17.16
CA LEU A 301 4.75 -12.43 -18.49
C LEU A 301 5.70 -13.08 -19.52
N ASP A 302 6.98 -12.71 -19.49
CA ASP A 302 8.00 -13.25 -20.39
C ASP A 302 8.22 -14.75 -20.12
N ARG A 303 8.23 -15.17 -18.86
CA ARG A 303 8.32 -16.58 -18.50
C ARG A 303 7.15 -17.42 -19.01
N LEU A 304 5.92 -16.85 -19.02
CA LEU A 304 4.74 -17.53 -19.57
C LEU A 304 4.74 -17.59 -21.10
N LYS A 305 5.46 -16.68 -21.78
CA LYS A 305 5.59 -16.71 -23.24
C LYS A 305 6.56 -17.76 -23.74
N GLY A 306 7.43 -18.32 -22.87
CA GLY A 306 8.40 -19.38 -23.20
C GLY A 306 9.36 -19.03 -24.35
N ASN A 307 9.62 -17.73 -24.57
CA ASN A 307 10.39 -17.28 -25.74
C ASN A 307 11.83 -17.76 -25.73
N ALA A 308 12.45 -17.90 -24.54
CA ALA A 308 13.84 -18.37 -24.41
C ALA A 308 13.94 -19.87 -24.69
N GLU A 309 13.06 -20.67 -24.09
CA GLU A 309 12.98 -22.10 -24.32
C GLU A 309 12.67 -22.42 -25.79
N SER A 310 11.69 -21.74 -26.36
CA SER A 310 11.34 -21.89 -27.80
C SER A 310 12.45 -21.42 -28.74
N ALA A 311 13.30 -20.49 -28.34
CA ALA A 311 14.47 -20.08 -29.11
C ALA A 311 15.55 -21.17 -29.10
N ILE A 312 15.78 -21.82 -27.96
CA ILE A 312 16.68 -22.96 -27.84
C ILE A 312 16.19 -24.12 -28.69
N ASP A 313 14.89 -24.46 -28.58
CA ASP A 313 14.28 -25.54 -29.35
C ASP A 313 14.44 -25.32 -30.86
N ARG A 314 14.19 -24.10 -31.34
CA ARG A 314 14.39 -23.72 -32.75
C ARG A 314 15.84 -23.85 -33.19
N LEU A 315 16.79 -23.44 -32.32
CA LEU A 315 18.23 -23.53 -32.66
C LEU A 315 18.73 -24.96 -32.74
N LEU A 316 18.19 -25.87 -31.89
CA LEU A 316 18.61 -27.26 -31.81
C LEU A 316 17.85 -28.17 -32.80
N SER A 317 16.70 -27.66 -33.36
CA SER A 317 15.91 -28.40 -34.34
C SER A 317 16.26 -28.03 -35.80
N ALA A 318 17.18 -27.07 -36.00
CA ALA A 318 17.72 -26.70 -37.30
C ALA A 318 18.99 -27.43 -37.63
#